data_3030515f97f3a167c3b1be404816da38
#
_entry.id   3030515f97f3a167c3b1be404816da38
#
_cell.length_a   1.000
_cell.length_b   1.000
_cell.length_c   1.000
_cell.angle_alpha   90.00
_cell.angle_beta   90.00
_cell.angle_gamma   90.00
#
_symmetry.space_group_name_H-M   'P 1'
#
loop_
_entity.id
_entity.type
_entity.pdbx_description
1 polymer ?
#
loop_
_entity_poly.entity_id
_entity_poly.type
_entity_poly.pdbx_seq_one_letter_code
_entity_poly.pdbx_strand_id
1 'polypeptide(L)'
;MKIQDLPKPLASLAQRGLASLGFYSGTFGGVPGPKTLRAYEAYLAAGEGDLPKKGSLASRIVLLARGEVGVREEPKDSNRGKRVQEYQAATWLEGTGWPWCAAFICWLCREVGVSEEVRPRTAGAWDFERWARKNASPADIFKPASKTIVQPGDILVLKISHICLAVAGERNGRVATVEGNTNLSGSREGGGVYLRSRSLGEIRSVIRLKQGG
;
A
#
# COMPACT_ATOMS: atom_id res chain seq x y z
N MET A 1 -23.19 -11.68 15.19
CA MET A 1 -22.09 -12.13 16.08
C MET A 1 -21.23 -10.91 16.36
N LYS A 2 -21.01 -10.55 17.62
CA LYS A 2 -20.19 -9.40 17.99
C LYS A 2 -18.71 -9.80 17.99
N ILE A 3 -17.78 -8.86 17.78
CA ILE A 3 -16.35 -9.18 17.71
C ILE A 3 -15.81 -9.81 19.01
N GLN A 4 -16.38 -9.44 20.16
CA GLN A 4 -16.02 -10.01 21.46
C GLN A 4 -16.42 -11.48 21.62
N ASP A 5 -17.35 -11.97 20.81
CA ASP A 5 -17.91 -13.33 20.89
C ASP A 5 -17.23 -14.27 19.88
N LEU A 6 -16.20 -13.79 19.17
CA LEU A 6 -15.48 -14.59 18.18
C LEU A 6 -14.67 -15.70 18.86
N PRO A 7 -14.71 -16.94 18.34
CA PRO A 7 -13.78 -18.00 18.71
C PRO A 7 -12.32 -17.58 18.49
N LYS A 8 -11.40 -18.09 19.32
CA LYS A 8 -9.97 -17.74 19.28
C LYS A 8 -9.35 -17.65 17.87
N PRO A 9 -9.54 -18.62 16.95
CA PRO A 9 -8.97 -18.52 15.60
C PRO A 9 -9.52 -17.33 14.82
N LEU A 10 -10.84 -17.09 14.88
CA LEU A 10 -11.49 -15.98 14.18
C LEU A 10 -11.15 -14.63 14.80
N ALA A 11 -11.02 -14.57 16.12
CA ALA A 11 -10.59 -13.36 16.83
C ALA A 11 -9.14 -12.99 16.50
N SER A 12 -8.24 -13.97 16.39
CA SER A 12 -6.87 -13.75 15.94
C SER A 12 -6.82 -13.24 14.49
N LEU A 13 -7.65 -13.80 13.62
CA LEU A 13 -7.77 -13.35 12.22
C LEU A 13 -8.32 -11.91 12.16
N ALA A 14 -9.34 -11.58 12.96
CA ALA A 14 -9.89 -10.22 13.05
C ALA A 14 -8.85 -9.22 13.58
N GLN A 15 -8.07 -9.59 14.61
CA GLN A 15 -6.97 -8.77 15.14
C GLN A 15 -5.89 -8.52 14.09
N ARG A 16 -5.50 -9.53 13.32
CA ARG A 16 -4.56 -9.39 12.18
C ARG A 16 -5.14 -8.48 11.09
N GLY A 17 -6.42 -8.66 10.75
CA GLY A 17 -7.13 -7.80 9.80
C GLY A 17 -7.14 -6.34 10.26
N LEU A 18 -7.53 -6.07 11.50
CA LEU A 18 -7.52 -4.71 12.08
C LEU A 18 -6.10 -4.12 12.16
N ALA A 19 -5.09 -4.95 12.42
CA ALA A 19 -3.69 -4.50 12.43
C ALA A 19 -3.21 -4.16 11.01
N SER A 20 -3.54 -4.98 10.02
CA SER A 20 -3.21 -4.69 8.61
C SER A 20 -3.92 -3.44 8.08
N LEU A 21 -5.05 -3.08 8.70
CA LEU A 21 -5.79 -1.84 8.44
C LEU A 21 -5.27 -0.64 9.26
N GLY A 22 -4.26 -0.84 10.13
CA GLY A 22 -3.69 0.21 10.98
C GLY A 22 -4.51 0.57 12.22
N PHE A 23 -5.60 -0.15 12.50
CA PHE A 23 -6.47 0.12 13.65
C PHE A 23 -6.03 -0.61 14.94
N TYR A 24 -5.21 -1.66 14.84
CA TYR A 24 -4.82 -2.49 15.98
C TYR A 24 -3.30 -2.63 16.11
N SER A 25 -2.79 -2.37 17.32
CA SER A 25 -1.38 -2.46 17.67
C SER A 25 -1.08 -3.43 18.82
N GLY A 26 -1.98 -4.37 19.06
CA GLY A 26 -1.84 -5.38 20.12
C GLY A 26 -1.29 -6.72 19.61
N THR A 27 -1.24 -7.69 20.52
CA THR A 27 -0.88 -9.08 20.22
C THR A 27 -2.06 -9.82 19.56
N PHE A 28 -1.78 -10.76 18.67
CA PHE A 28 -2.78 -11.55 17.94
C PHE A 28 -3.18 -12.83 18.71
N GLY A 29 -3.41 -12.69 20.02
CA GLY A 29 -3.66 -13.83 20.92
C GLY A 29 -5.03 -14.50 20.76
N GLY A 30 -5.89 -13.99 19.88
CA GLY A 30 -7.23 -14.55 19.66
C GLY A 30 -8.21 -14.31 20.82
N VAL A 31 -7.89 -13.41 21.75
CA VAL A 31 -8.80 -12.94 22.80
C VAL A 31 -9.15 -11.49 22.53
N PRO A 32 -10.41 -11.17 22.16
CA PRO A 32 -10.83 -9.80 21.92
C PRO A 32 -10.94 -9.03 23.25
N GLY A 33 -9.91 -8.26 23.55
CA GLY A 33 -9.90 -7.36 24.72
C GLY A 33 -10.28 -5.91 24.34
N PRO A 34 -10.19 -4.97 25.32
CA PRO A 34 -10.53 -3.56 25.10
C PRO A 34 -9.79 -2.91 23.90
N LYS A 35 -8.54 -3.31 23.63
CA LYS A 35 -7.78 -2.85 22.47
C LYS A 35 -8.39 -3.32 21.15
N THR A 36 -8.86 -4.57 21.07
CA THR A 36 -9.52 -5.12 19.89
C THR A 36 -10.87 -4.43 19.65
N LEU A 37 -11.64 -4.21 20.69
CA LEU A 37 -12.92 -3.50 20.62
C LEU A 37 -12.73 -2.07 20.11
N ARG A 38 -11.82 -1.29 20.69
CA ARG A 38 -11.52 0.09 20.24
C ARG A 38 -11.04 0.12 18.80
N ALA A 39 -10.20 -0.82 18.40
CA ALA A 39 -9.73 -0.93 17.02
C ALA A 39 -10.88 -1.23 16.06
N TYR A 40 -11.81 -2.09 16.45
CA TYR A 40 -12.99 -2.41 15.65
C TYR A 40 -13.99 -1.24 15.57
N GLU A 41 -14.21 -0.54 16.68
CA GLU A 41 -15.03 0.68 16.72
C GLU A 41 -14.42 1.78 15.84
N ALA A 42 -13.11 1.98 15.93
CA ALA A 42 -12.39 2.91 15.07
C ALA A 42 -12.49 2.51 13.59
N TYR A 43 -12.41 1.21 13.28
CA TYR A 43 -12.63 0.69 11.92
C TYR A 43 -14.06 0.97 11.42
N LEU A 44 -15.09 0.73 12.27
CA LEU A 44 -16.48 1.03 11.92
C LEU A 44 -16.73 2.54 11.79
N ALA A 45 -16.14 3.35 12.68
CA ALA A 45 -16.23 4.81 12.64
C ALA A 45 -15.49 5.40 11.42
N ALA A 46 -14.50 4.67 10.90
CA ALA A 46 -13.82 5.00 9.65
C ALA A 46 -14.77 4.95 8.44
N GLY A 47 -15.88 4.25 8.57
CA GLY A 47 -16.97 4.20 7.61
C GLY A 47 -16.69 3.34 6.37
N GLU A 48 -17.74 2.75 5.80
CA GLU A 48 -17.65 2.02 4.52
C GLU A 48 -17.23 2.93 3.35
N GLY A 49 -17.38 4.25 3.50
CA GLY A 49 -17.01 5.25 2.48
C GLY A 49 -15.52 5.36 2.19
N ASP A 50 -14.65 4.86 3.06
CA ASP A 50 -13.20 4.89 2.88
C ASP A 50 -12.64 3.58 2.28
N LEU A 51 -13.46 2.56 2.12
CA LEU A 51 -13.06 1.31 1.48
C LEU A 51 -13.40 1.35 -0.01
N PRO A 52 -12.48 0.92 -0.89
CA PRO A 52 -12.77 0.87 -2.30
C PRO A 52 -13.90 -0.15 -2.58
N LYS A 53 -14.73 0.13 -3.58
CA LYS A 53 -15.83 -0.75 -4.00
C LYS A 53 -15.32 -2.19 -4.16
N LYS A 54 -15.99 -3.14 -3.49
CA LYS A 54 -15.64 -4.57 -3.55
C LYS A 54 -15.46 -5.03 -5.00
N GLY A 55 -14.36 -5.72 -5.28
CA GLY A 55 -14.03 -6.20 -6.62
C GLY A 55 -13.43 -5.16 -7.57
N SER A 56 -13.39 -3.86 -7.19
CA SER A 56 -12.70 -2.84 -7.98
C SER A 56 -11.18 -3.07 -8.04
N LEU A 57 -10.51 -2.49 -9.03
CA LEU A 57 -9.05 -2.50 -9.10
C LEU A 57 -8.42 -1.96 -7.81
N ALA A 58 -8.93 -0.84 -7.30
CA ALA A 58 -8.51 -0.23 -6.04
C ALA A 58 -8.65 -1.19 -4.84
N SER A 59 -9.77 -1.92 -4.76
CA SER A 59 -9.98 -2.92 -3.70
C SER A 59 -8.97 -4.06 -3.79
N ARG A 60 -8.74 -4.60 -4.98
CA ARG A 60 -7.81 -5.72 -5.18
C ARG A 60 -6.37 -5.34 -4.85
N ILE A 61 -5.91 -4.18 -5.34
CA ILE A 61 -4.52 -3.73 -5.13
C ILE A 61 -4.26 -3.39 -3.66
N VAL A 62 -5.21 -2.77 -2.97
CA VAL A 62 -5.12 -2.48 -1.53
C VAL A 62 -5.05 -3.76 -0.72
N LEU A 63 -5.90 -4.74 -1.02
CA LEU A 63 -5.94 -6.01 -0.30
C LEU A 63 -4.62 -6.79 -0.48
N LEU A 64 -4.11 -6.83 -1.71
CA LEU A 64 -2.84 -7.45 -2.04
C LEU A 64 -1.68 -6.76 -1.31
N ALA A 65 -1.58 -5.43 -1.37
CA ALA A 65 -0.52 -4.69 -0.71
C ALA A 65 -0.49 -4.90 0.81
N ARG A 66 -1.65 -4.96 1.43
CA ARG A 66 -1.77 -5.25 2.88
C ARG A 66 -1.30 -6.65 3.23
N GLY A 67 -1.53 -7.64 2.35
CA GLY A 67 -1.05 -9.00 2.52
C GLY A 67 0.48 -9.12 2.54
N GLU A 68 1.18 -8.17 1.92
CA GLU A 68 2.64 -8.15 1.85
C GLU A 68 3.31 -7.47 3.07
N VAL A 69 2.54 -6.80 3.93
CA VAL A 69 3.11 -6.16 5.14
C VAL A 69 3.79 -7.20 6.02
N GLY A 70 5.06 -6.98 6.31
CA GLY A 70 5.89 -7.91 7.07
C GLY A 70 6.93 -8.65 6.24
N VAL A 71 6.86 -8.60 4.91
CA VAL A 71 7.96 -9.08 4.05
C VAL A 71 9.25 -8.34 4.39
N ARG A 72 10.37 -9.07 4.44
CA ARG A 72 11.71 -8.54 4.76
C ARG A 72 12.72 -9.00 3.73
N GLU A 73 13.77 -8.21 3.61
CA GLU A 73 14.95 -8.57 2.84
C GLU A 73 15.74 -9.70 3.51
N GLU A 74 16.30 -10.53 2.67
CA GLU A 74 17.20 -11.63 3.05
C GLU A 74 18.38 -11.70 2.08
N PRO A 75 19.62 -11.43 2.54
CA PRO A 75 20.01 -10.89 3.85
C PRO A 75 19.44 -9.48 4.13
N LYS A 76 19.37 -9.11 5.41
CA LYS A 76 18.92 -7.77 5.84
C LYS A 76 19.71 -6.67 5.12
N ASP A 77 19.04 -5.59 4.73
CA ASP A 77 19.60 -4.40 4.06
C ASP A 77 20.35 -4.69 2.75
N SER A 78 19.98 -5.77 2.03
CA SER A 78 20.63 -6.24 0.80
C SER A 78 19.88 -5.92 -0.48
N ASN A 79 18.65 -5.40 -0.39
CA ASN A 79 17.70 -5.32 -1.50
C ASN A 79 17.46 -6.68 -2.19
N ARG A 80 17.52 -7.78 -1.44
CA ARG A 80 17.38 -9.15 -1.92
C ARG A 80 16.42 -9.95 -1.04
N GLY A 81 16.15 -11.18 -1.46
CA GLY A 81 15.25 -12.12 -0.83
C GLY A 81 14.25 -12.66 -1.84
N LYS A 82 13.79 -13.88 -1.65
CA LYS A 82 12.90 -14.56 -2.61
C LYS A 82 11.72 -13.67 -3.02
N ARG A 83 11.03 -13.09 -2.05
CA ARG A 83 9.86 -12.24 -2.33
C ARG A 83 10.24 -10.90 -2.95
N VAL A 84 11.36 -10.28 -2.52
CA VAL A 84 11.88 -9.05 -3.10
C VAL A 84 12.25 -9.22 -4.58
N GLN A 85 12.83 -10.36 -4.94
CA GLN A 85 13.15 -10.69 -6.34
C GLN A 85 11.88 -10.83 -7.19
N GLU A 86 10.77 -11.34 -6.64
CA GLU A 86 9.48 -11.38 -7.35
C GLU A 86 8.95 -9.96 -7.65
N TYR A 87 9.17 -9.00 -6.74
CA TYR A 87 8.84 -7.60 -6.99
C TYR A 87 9.74 -7.03 -8.09
N GLN A 88 11.05 -7.24 -7.99
CA GLN A 88 12.04 -6.75 -8.95
C GLN A 88 11.78 -7.29 -10.37
N ALA A 89 11.37 -8.55 -10.51
CA ALA A 89 11.01 -9.18 -11.77
C ALA A 89 9.75 -8.58 -12.44
N ALA A 90 9.00 -7.70 -11.78
CA ALA A 90 7.88 -6.99 -12.39
C ALA A 90 8.30 -5.72 -13.16
N THR A 91 9.59 -5.39 -13.16
CA THR A 91 10.18 -4.26 -13.91
C THR A 91 10.93 -4.75 -15.16
N TRP A 92 11.39 -3.81 -15.96
CA TRP A 92 12.29 -4.11 -17.09
C TRP A 92 13.78 -4.18 -16.68
N LEU A 93 14.11 -3.77 -15.43
CA LEU A 93 15.47 -3.75 -14.95
C LEU A 93 15.92 -5.16 -14.54
N GLU A 94 16.98 -5.63 -15.17
CA GLU A 94 17.54 -6.95 -14.88
C GLU A 94 18.36 -6.97 -13.59
N GLY A 95 18.60 -8.16 -13.08
CA GLY A 95 19.38 -8.39 -11.88
C GLY A 95 18.61 -8.14 -10.58
N THR A 96 19.33 -8.09 -9.47
CA THR A 96 18.80 -7.94 -8.11
C THR A 96 19.73 -7.07 -7.26
N GLY A 97 19.29 -6.72 -6.04
CA GLY A 97 20.12 -5.96 -5.11
C GLY A 97 20.05 -4.44 -5.29
N TRP A 98 19.06 -3.96 -6.01
CA TRP A 98 18.77 -2.54 -6.20
C TRP A 98 17.46 -2.14 -5.50
N PRO A 99 17.27 -0.83 -5.17
CA PRO A 99 16.09 -0.34 -4.45
C PRO A 99 14.78 -0.69 -5.15
N TRP A 100 13.82 -1.25 -4.44
CA TRP A 100 12.66 -1.92 -5.02
C TRP A 100 11.29 -1.30 -4.67
N CYS A 101 11.24 -0.05 -4.18
CA CYS A 101 9.95 0.58 -3.87
C CYS A 101 9.03 0.69 -5.11
N ALA A 102 9.58 1.08 -6.26
CA ALA A 102 8.81 1.16 -7.50
C ALA A 102 8.50 -0.23 -8.07
N ALA A 103 9.42 -1.18 -7.93
CA ALA A 103 9.22 -2.57 -8.33
C ALA A 103 8.06 -3.22 -7.56
N PHE A 104 7.92 -2.93 -6.27
CA PHE A 104 6.78 -3.38 -5.47
C PHE A 104 5.46 -2.89 -6.05
N ILE A 105 5.36 -1.62 -6.44
CA ILE A 105 4.15 -1.08 -7.09
C ILE A 105 3.91 -1.72 -8.46
N CYS A 106 4.96 -1.93 -9.28
CA CYS A 106 4.84 -2.65 -10.55
C CYS A 106 4.30 -4.06 -10.34
N TRP A 107 4.82 -4.76 -9.34
CA TRP A 107 4.37 -6.10 -8.97
C TRP A 107 2.89 -6.09 -8.54
N LEU A 108 2.49 -5.18 -7.67
CA LEU A 108 1.08 -5.03 -7.27
C LEU A 108 0.15 -4.84 -8.48
N CYS A 109 0.53 -3.97 -9.42
CA CYS A 109 -0.24 -3.74 -10.64
C CYS A 109 -0.35 -5.02 -11.50
N ARG A 110 0.74 -5.77 -11.64
CA ARG A 110 0.77 -7.03 -12.38
C ARG A 110 -0.18 -8.06 -11.78
N GLU A 111 -0.06 -8.30 -10.48
CA GLU A 111 -0.83 -9.34 -9.78
C GLU A 111 -2.34 -9.06 -9.74
N VAL A 112 -2.75 -7.79 -9.77
CA VAL A 112 -4.17 -7.44 -9.86
C VAL A 112 -4.69 -7.39 -11.30
N GLY A 113 -3.88 -7.78 -12.28
CA GLY A 113 -4.29 -7.93 -13.68
C GLY A 113 -4.28 -6.63 -14.49
N VAL A 114 -3.50 -5.61 -14.08
CA VAL A 114 -3.22 -4.46 -14.96
C VAL A 114 -2.28 -4.94 -16.06
N SER A 115 -2.73 -4.84 -17.32
CA SER A 115 -1.97 -5.37 -18.45
C SER A 115 -0.62 -4.66 -18.64
N GLU A 116 0.30 -5.32 -19.30
CA GLU A 116 1.66 -4.83 -19.49
C GLU A 116 1.72 -3.56 -20.34
N GLU A 117 0.79 -3.40 -21.28
CA GLU A 117 0.70 -2.26 -22.17
C GLU A 117 0.25 -0.97 -21.42
N VAL A 118 -0.46 -1.13 -20.29
CA VAL A 118 -1.07 -0.02 -19.57
C VAL A 118 -0.54 0.15 -18.15
N ARG A 119 0.57 -0.50 -17.81
CA ARG A 119 1.24 -0.33 -16.50
C ARG A 119 2.70 0.07 -16.66
N PRO A 120 3.27 0.86 -15.73
CA PRO A 120 4.70 1.11 -15.74
C PRO A 120 5.47 -0.16 -15.33
N ARG A 121 6.67 -0.32 -15.92
CA ARG A 121 7.62 -1.40 -15.61
C ARG A 121 8.97 -0.82 -15.23
N THR A 122 8.99 0.11 -14.29
CA THR A 122 10.19 0.89 -13.94
C THR A 122 10.63 0.63 -12.50
N ALA A 123 11.94 0.69 -12.27
CA ALA A 123 12.53 0.67 -10.93
C ALA A 123 12.61 2.06 -10.29
N GLY A 124 12.34 3.14 -11.03
CA GLY A 124 12.44 4.51 -10.56
C GLY A 124 11.12 5.08 -10.06
N ALA A 125 11.06 5.56 -8.82
CA ALA A 125 9.85 6.13 -8.23
C ALA A 125 9.32 7.33 -9.05
N TRP A 126 10.18 8.24 -9.49
CA TRP A 126 9.77 9.40 -10.28
C TRP A 126 9.47 9.07 -11.75
N ASP A 127 9.88 7.89 -12.23
CA ASP A 127 9.52 7.41 -13.56
C ASP A 127 8.03 7.12 -13.66
N PHE A 128 7.39 6.72 -12.56
CA PHE A 128 5.94 6.59 -12.49
C PHE A 128 5.23 7.92 -12.80
N GLU A 129 5.72 9.03 -12.25
CA GLU A 129 5.16 10.34 -12.58
C GLU A 129 5.35 10.67 -14.07
N ARG A 130 6.53 10.42 -14.62
CA ARG A 130 6.79 10.63 -16.05
C ARG A 130 5.92 9.75 -16.94
N TRP A 131 5.75 8.49 -16.55
CA TRP A 131 4.87 7.55 -17.24
C TRP A 131 3.41 8.04 -17.22
N ALA A 132 2.87 8.40 -16.06
CA ALA A 132 1.48 8.85 -15.92
C ALA A 132 1.20 10.12 -16.72
N ARG A 133 2.17 11.06 -16.80
CA ARG A 133 2.02 12.26 -17.63
C ARG A 133 1.95 11.96 -19.12
N LYS A 134 2.60 10.89 -19.58
CA LYS A 134 2.58 10.46 -20.99
C LYS A 134 1.40 9.56 -21.33
N ASN A 135 0.75 8.96 -20.35
CA ASN A 135 -0.26 7.92 -20.51
C ASN A 135 -1.57 8.30 -19.80
N ALA A 136 -2.21 9.39 -20.23
CA ALA A 136 -3.44 9.89 -19.62
C ALA A 136 -4.66 8.93 -19.77
N SER A 137 -4.63 7.98 -20.70
CA SER A 137 -5.71 7.01 -20.87
C SER A 137 -5.80 6.02 -19.72
N PRO A 138 -4.71 5.31 -19.32
CA PRO A 138 -4.75 4.34 -18.23
C PRO A 138 -4.61 4.97 -16.83
N ALA A 139 -4.22 6.25 -16.72
CA ALA A 139 -3.99 6.88 -15.42
C ALA A 139 -4.31 8.37 -15.42
N ASP A 140 -4.87 8.83 -14.31
CA ASP A 140 -4.93 10.26 -13.97
C ASP A 140 -3.77 10.61 -13.05
N ILE A 141 -3.19 11.80 -13.24
CA ILE A 141 -2.14 12.35 -12.37
C ILE A 141 -2.53 13.74 -11.87
N PHE A 142 -2.39 13.96 -10.58
CA PHE A 142 -2.69 15.24 -9.95
C PHE A 142 -1.75 15.53 -8.77
N LYS A 143 -1.68 16.77 -8.34
CA LYS A 143 -1.02 17.17 -7.09
C LYS A 143 -2.03 17.09 -5.95
N PRO A 144 -1.63 16.64 -4.74
CA PRO A 144 -2.49 16.73 -3.59
C PRO A 144 -2.74 18.21 -3.26
N ALA A 145 -3.97 18.64 -3.45
CA ALA A 145 -4.45 19.96 -3.10
C ALA A 145 -5.68 19.79 -2.20
N SER A 146 -6.09 20.84 -1.52
CA SER A 146 -7.25 20.82 -0.60
C SER A 146 -8.56 20.32 -1.21
N LYS A 147 -8.64 20.25 -2.55
CA LYS A 147 -9.80 19.73 -3.29
C LYS A 147 -9.58 18.33 -3.89
N THR A 148 -8.38 17.78 -3.75
CA THR A 148 -8.06 16.47 -4.32
C THR A 148 -8.06 15.46 -3.20
N ILE A 149 -9.08 14.64 -3.15
CA ILE A 149 -9.22 13.57 -2.16
C ILE A 149 -8.37 12.38 -2.63
N VAL A 150 -7.30 12.07 -1.89
CA VAL A 150 -6.56 10.82 -2.06
C VAL A 150 -7.48 9.66 -1.68
N GLN A 151 -7.55 8.66 -2.53
CA GLN A 151 -8.40 7.49 -2.36
C GLN A 151 -7.56 6.22 -2.15
N PRO A 152 -8.11 5.19 -1.49
CA PRO A 152 -7.48 3.88 -1.44
C PRO A 152 -7.23 3.35 -2.86
N GLY A 153 -6.03 2.82 -3.11
CA GLY A 153 -5.58 2.37 -4.43
C GLY A 153 -4.82 3.42 -5.24
N ASP A 154 -4.78 4.68 -4.78
CA ASP A 154 -3.92 5.69 -5.40
C ASP A 154 -2.44 5.38 -5.15
N ILE A 155 -1.63 5.56 -6.17
CA ILE A 155 -0.18 5.46 -6.10
C ILE A 155 0.37 6.85 -5.76
N LEU A 156 1.13 6.94 -4.66
CA LEU A 156 1.68 8.19 -4.15
C LEU A 156 3.17 8.27 -4.46
N VAL A 157 3.57 9.22 -5.28
CA VAL A 157 4.99 9.55 -5.52
C VAL A 157 5.41 10.60 -4.49
N LEU A 158 6.47 10.32 -3.73
CA LEU A 158 6.94 11.20 -2.67
C LEU A 158 8.06 12.14 -3.15
N LYS A 159 8.26 13.24 -2.44
CA LYS A 159 9.32 14.22 -2.71
C LYS A 159 10.72 13.65 -2.50
N ILE A 160 10.85 12.62 -1.67
CA ILE A 160 12.13 11.95 -1.33
C ILE A 160 12.53 10.84 -2.30
N SER A 161 12.03 10.85 -3.54
CA SER A 161 12.27 9.77 -4.53
C SER A 161 11.84 8.39 -4.02
N HIS A 162 10.67 8.32 -3.42
CA HIS A 162 10.03 7.11 -2.95
C HIS A 162 8.61 7.02 -3.49
N ILE A 163 8.02 5.83 -3.47
CA ILE A 163 6.68 5.57 -3.99
C ILE A 163 5.96 4.56 -3.10
N CYS A 164 4.67 4.75 -2.90
CA CYS A 164 3.85 3.91 -2.04
C CYS A 164 2.40 3.83 -2.53
N LEU A 165 1.63 2.93 -1.95
CA LEU A 165 0.20 2.78 -2.24
C LEU A 165 -0.63 3.35 -1.08
N ALA A 166 -1.58 4.22 -1.38
CA ALA A 166 -2.60 4.64 -0.42
C ALA A 166 -3.54 3.46 -0.11
N VAL A 167 -3.72 3.14 1.17
CA VAL A 167 -4.59 2.03 1.60
C VAL A 167 -5.80 2.49 2.41
N ALA A 168 -5.90 3.79 2.67
CA ALA A 168 -7.08 4.48 3.18
C ALA A 168 -7.15 5.87 2.56
N GLY A 169 -8.30 6.53 2.65
CA GLY A 169 -8.47 7.92 2.28
C GLY A 169 -7.66 8.86 3.18
N GLU A 170 -7.54 10.11 2.73
CA GLU A 170 -6.90 11.17 3.53
C GLU A 170 -7.74 11.49 4.77
N ARG A 171 -7.06 11.64 5.91
CA ARG A 171 -7.65 12.10 7.18
C ARG A 171 -6.68 13.02 7.90
N ASN A 172 -7.15 14.19 8.28
CA ASN A 172 -6.38 15.19 9.04
C ASN A 172 -5.02 15.49 8.41
N GLY A 173 -4.98 15.64 7.09
CA GLY A 173 -3.75 15.93 6.33
C GLY A 173 -2.81 14.74 6.17
N ARG A 174 -3.23 13.51 6.51
CA ARG A 174 -2.41 12.31 6.41
C ARG A 174 -3.11 11.19 5.65
N VAL A 175 -2.31 10.33 5.03
CA VAL A 175 -2.75 9.17 4.25
C VAL A 175 -2.08 7.91 4.79
N ALA A 176 -2.85 6.87 5.09
CA ALA A 176 -2.30 5.56 5.41
C ALA A 176 -1.79 4.89 4.13
N THR A 177 -0.56 4.36 4.17
CA THR A 177 0.12 3.78 3.02
C THR A 177 0.68 2.39 3.32
N VAL A 178 0.84 1.57 2.28
CA VAL A 178 1.73 0.40 2.30
C VAL A 178 2.90 0.70 1.38
N GLU A 179 4.10 0.47 1.88
CA GLU A 179 5.35 0.88 1.25
C GLU A 179 6.36 -0.27 1.24
N GLY A 180 6.91 -0.58 0.07
CA GLY A 180 8.05 -1.48 -0.10
C GLY A 180 9.38 -0.75 -0.02
N ASN A 181 10.45 -1.46 0.31
CA ASN A 181 11.81 -0.90 0.45
C ASN A 181 11.89 0.27 1.43
N THR A 182 11.23 0.13 2.57
CA THR A 182 11.23 1.13 3.64
C THR A 182 11.45 0.49 5.00
N ASN A 183 11.36 1.27 6.07
CA ASN A 183 11.47 0.84 7.45
C ASN A 183 10.47 1.56 8.37
N LEU A 184 10.50 1.27 9.67
CA LEU A 184 9.61 1.90 10.65
C LEU A 184 9.77 3.42 10.75
N SER A 185 10.93 4.00 10.42
CA SER A 185 11.14 5.45 10.40
C SER A 185 10.65 6.11 9.10
N GLY A 186 10.31 5.33 8.07
CA GLY A 186 9.84 5.83 6.78
C GLY A 186 10.94 6.31 5.85
N SER A 187 12.13 5.74 5.99
CA SER A 187 13.23 5.96 5.05
C SER A 187 12.83 5.57 3.62
N ARG A 188 13.42 6.22 2.64
CA ARG A 188 13.29 5.83 1.21
C ARG A 188 14.01 4.52 0.87
N GLU A 189 14.84 4.06 1.76
CA GLU A 189 15.59 2.81 1.67
C GLU A 189 15.48 2.08 3.01
N GLY A 190 15.04 0.85 2.96
CA GLY A 190 14.88 0.02 4.15
C GLY A 190 14.41 -1.39 3.80
N GLY A 191 14.63 -2.32 4.69
CA GLY A 191 14.62 -3.75 4.42
C GLY A 191 13.26 -4.42 4.41
N GLY A 192 12.14 -3.75 4.05
CA GLY A 192 10.88 -4.48 4.04
C GLY A 192 9.64 -3.73 3.54
N VAL A 193 8.50 -4.42 3.66
CA VAL A 193 7.16 -3.85 3.42
C VAL A 193 6.52 -3.45 4.74
N TYR A 194 6.07 -2.20 4.84
CA TYR A 194 5.50 -1.62 6.05
C TYR A 194 4.22 -0.85 5.80
N LEU A 195 3.32 -0.90 6.78
CA LEU A 195 2.21 0.04 6.89
C LEU A 195 2.75 1.35 7.46
N ARG A 196 2.47 2.47 6.78
CA ARG A 196 2.97 3.80 7.13
C ARG A 196 1.85 4.84 7.11
N SER A 197 2.21 6.08 7.47
CA SER A 197 1.35 7.24 7.33
C SER A 197 2.17 8.41 6.79
N ARG A 198 1.72 8.99 5.68
CA ARG A 198 2.37 10.13 5.02
C ARG A 198 1.52 11.38 5.14
N SER A 199 2.14 12.51 5.39
CA SER A 199 1.43 13.80 5.30
C SER A 199 1.23 14.19 3.84
N LEU A 200 0.19 14.97 3.55
CA LEU A 200 -0.01 15.52 2.18
C LEU A 200 1.18 16.35 1.71
N GLY A 201 1.90 17.00 2.63
CA GLY A 201 3.10 17.78 2.33
C GLY A 201 4.30 16.95 1.83
N GLU A 202 4.36 15.63 2.14
CA GLU A 202 5.40 14.72 1.64
C GLU A 202 5.11 14.23 0.21
N ILE A 203 3.86 14.32 -0.25
CA ILE A 203 3.42 13.78 -1.54
C ILE A 203 3.75 14.79 -2.65
N ARG A 204 4.46 14.33 -3.67
CA ARG A 204 4.80 15.07 -4.89
C ARG A 204 3.68 15.00 -5.91
N SER A 205 3.17 13.78 -6.18
CA SER A 205 2.05 13.55 -7.08
C SER A 205 1.27 12.31 -6.68
N VAL A 206 0.01 12.28 -7.07
CA VAL A 206 -0.91 11.17 -6.90
C VAL A 206 -1.26 10.63 -8.27
N ILE A 207 -1.19 9.32 -8.46
CA ILE A 207 -1.52 8.64 -9.70
C ILE A 207 -2.67 7.68 -9.40
N ARG A 208 -3.79 7.85 -10.11
CA ARG A 208 -4.94 6.96 -10.03
C ARG A 208 -5.05 6.16 -11.31
N LEU A 209 -4.90 4.84 -11.20
CA LEU A 209 -5.11 3.93 -12.32
C LEU A 209 -6.61 3.87 -12.64
N LYS A 210 -6.95 4.00 -13.91
CA LYS A 210 -8.33 3.80 -14.39
C LYS A 210 -8.57 2.29 -14.53
N GLN A 211 -9.78 1.86 -14.21
CA GLN A 211 -10.20 0.52 -14.62
C GLN A 211 -10.26 0.54 -16.15
N GLY A 212 -9.52 -0.35 -16.78
CA GLY A 212 -9.72 -0.65 -18.19
C GLY A 212 -11.15 -1.14 -18.36
N GLY A 213 -11.88 -0.55 -19.30
CA GLY A 213 -13.19 -1.04 -19.70
C GLY A 213 -13.09 -2.45 -20.27
#